data_770a14e7d6c6b512b16cf6b0eb8b1df9
#
_entry.id   770a14e7d6c6b512b16cf6b0eb8b1df9
#
_cell.length_a   1.000
_cell.length_b   1.000
_cell.length_c   1.000
_cell.angle_alpha   90.00
_cell.angle_beta   90.00
_cell.angle_gamma   90.00
#
_symmetry.space_group_name_H-M   'P 1'
#
loop_
_entity.id
_entity.type
_entity.pdbx_description
1 polymer ?
#
loop_
_entity_poly.entity_id
_entity_poly.type
_entity_poly.pdbx_seq_one_letter_code
_entity_poly.pdbx_strand_id
1 'polypeptide(L)'
;MSHALDERRTRSVRVGRINIGGAAPVVVQSMCATKTRAIDATVAQCEQLRAAGAGVVRIAIDNEKDVTAVKEIRRQTSATLSVDLQENYRLAGSVAPYVDKIRYNPGHLHHIEREKSVPDKVGWLASVARDNDVALRIGVNCGSVAPDFLARYPGDQLEALVESALWHCQLMEDFGFDRFVVSLKDSDPEKVLQANRRFAAARPDVPIHLGVTEAGLPPQGVIKTRIAFEKLLATGIGDTIRASLTLPNERKHEEVLAALAILDDVRNGRFISVPDFGQGLNIISCPSCSRVENDAFVQLAEQVRDLTDYAKQHRLTIAVMGCRVNGPGETDDADLGLWCGPSTVVLKKKDQKVGSFSYAEVLPRLRTELDRLIAAGR
;
A
#
# COMPACT_ATOMS: atom_id res chain seq x y z
N MET A 1 11.97 -31.19 4.20
CA MET A 1 12.81 -29.97 4.20
C MET A 1 11.95 -28.88 4.87
N SER A 2 12.43 -28.29 5.98
CA SER A 2 11.78 -27.13 6.60
C SER A 2 11.79 -26.00 5.56
N HIS A 3 10.64 -25.41 5.27
CA HIS A 3 10.56 -24.29 4.33
C HIS A 3 10.99 -23.01 5.06
N ALA A 4 11.71 -22.12 4.40
CA ALA A 4 12.20 -20.85 4.95
C ALA A 4 11.08 -20.00 5.58
N LEU A 5 9.84 -20.20 5.16
CA LEU A 5 8.63 -19.60 5.75
C LEU A 5 8.39 -20.00 7.21
N ASP A 6 8.91 -21.15 7.66
CA ASP A 6 8.71 -21.68 9.00
C ASP A 6 9.88 -21.36 9.96
N GLU A 7 10.98 -20.78 9.43
CA GLU A 7 12.21 -20.47 10.20
C GLU A 7 12.31 -18.99 10.59
N ARG A 8 11.18 -18.34 10.85
CA ARG A 8 11.19 -16.91 11.14
C ARG A 8 11.75 -16.60 12.51
N ARG A 9 12.54 -15.53 12.55
CA ARG A 9 13.18 -15.02 13.77
C ARG A 9 12.64 -13.66 14.22
N THR A 10 11.57 -13.16 13.60
CA THR A 10 10.96 -11.89 14.01
C THR A 10 10.25 -12.05 15.36
N ARG A 11 10.14 -10.96 16.11
CA ARG A 11 9.30 -10.94 17.31
C ARG A 11 7.83 -11.17 16.97
N SER A 12 7.06 -11.73 17.89
CA SER A 12 5.62 -11.89 17.72
C SER A 12 4.89 -10.63 18.13
N VAL A 13 4.10 -10.07 17.22
CA VAL A 13 3.26 -8.89 17.46
C VAL A 13 1.79 -9.29 17.48
N ARG A 14 1.16 -9.17 18.66
CA ARG A 14 -0.28 -9.44 18.80
C ARG A 14 -1.10 -8.32 18.15
N VAL A 15 -2.08 -8.71 17.33
CA VAL A 15 -3.03 -7.82 16.65
C VAL A 15 -4.44 -8.38 16.90
N GLY A 16 -5.14 -7.87 17.87
CA GLY A 16 -6.41 -8.43 18.31
C GLY A 16 -6.24 -9.91 18.73
N ARG A 17 -6.87 -10.81 17.96
CA ARG A 17 -6.86 -12.27 18.24
C ARG A 17 -5.77 -13.05 17.50
N ILE A 18 -4.98 -12.38 16.67
CA ILE A 18 -3.92 -13.03 15.88
C ILE A 18 -2.54 -12.53 16.26
N ASN A 19 -1.53 -13.31 15.90
CA ASN A 19 -0.13 -12.90 15.99
C ASN A 19 0.45 -12.71 14.60
N ILE A 20 1.32 -11.72 14.44
CA ILE A 20 2.11 -11.45 13.25
C ILE A 20 3.57 -11.60 13.62
N GLY A 21 4.34 -12.36 12.84
CA GLY A 21 5.74 -12.66 13.15
C GLY A 21 5.93 -13.83 14.13
N GLY A 22 7.14 -14.05 14.58
CA GLY A 22 7.52 -15.22 15.36
C GLY A 22 7.28 -16.52 14.56
N ALA A 23 6.65 -17.49 15.19
CA ALA A 23 6.27 -18.76 14.57
C ALA A 23 4.86 -18.74 13.95
N ALA A 24 4.18 -17.58 13.91
CA ALA A 24 2.86 -17.49 13.33
C ALA A 24 2.90 -17.63 11.79
N PRO A 25 1.87 -18.23 11.17
CA PRO A 25 1.76 -18.25 9.71
C PRO A 25 1.71 -16.85 9.13
N VAL A 26 2.14 -16.69 7.86
CA VAL A 26 2.01 -15.41 7.13
C VAL A 26 0.55 -15.02 7.05
N VAL A 27 0.23 -13.81 7.51
CA VAL A 27 -1.13 -13.27 7.56
C VAL A 27 -1.44 -12.49 6.29
N VAL A 28 -2.52 -12.85 5.60
CA VAL A 28 -3.03 -12.04 4.48
C VAL A 28 -3.86 -10.89 5.04
N GLN A 29 -3.53 -9.68 4.62
CA GLN A 29 -4.32 -8.48 4.89
C GLN A 29 -4.94 -7.99 3.59
N SER A 30 -6.19 -7.54 3.64
CA SER A 30 -6.80 -6.75 2.57
C SER A 30 -7.35 -5.43 3.10
N MET A 31 -7.98 -4.62 2.24
CA MET A 31 -8.49 -3.31 2.60
C MET A 31 -9.85 -3.08 1.94
N CYS A 32 -10.81 -2.58 2.73
CA CYS A 32 -12.10 -2.17 2.20
C CYS A 32 -11.94 -1.05 1.17
N ALA A 33 -12.70 -1.17 0.08
CA ALA A 33 -12.83 -0.16 -0.96
C ALA A 33 -14.10 0.68 -0.80
N THR A 34 -15.04 0.23 0.03
CA THR A 34 -16.26 0.97 0.39
C THR A 34 -15.92 2.27 1.13
N LYS A 35 -16.77 3.27 0.99
CA LYS A 35 -16.65 4.49 1.81
C LYS A 35 -16.90 4.13 3.27
N THR A 36 -16.00 4.49 4.17
CA THR A 36 -16.05 4.10 5.60
C THR A 36 -17.39 4.44 6.26
N ARG A 37 -18.00 5.56 5.86
CA ARG A 37 -19.32 6.00 6.35
C ARG A 37 -20.50 5.22 5.78
N ALA A 38 -20.30 4.43 4.76
CA ALA A 38 -21.30 3.46 4.28
C ALA A 38 -21.18 2.19 5.14
N ILE A 39 -21.68 2.25 6.38
CA ILE A 39 -21.44 1.28 7.45
C ILE A 39 -21.82 -0.13 6.99
N ASP A 40 -23.04 -0.35 6.54
CA ASP A 40 -23.53 -1.68 6.15
C ASP A 40 -22.71 -2.28 5.01
N ALA A 41 -22.37 -1.47 4.00
CA ALA A 41 -21.55 -1.89 2.87
C ALA A 41 -20.12 -2.23 3.34
N THR A 42 -19.57 -1.47 4.30
CA THR A 42 -18.22 -1.71 4.83
C THR A 42 -18.21 -2.97 5.71
N VAL A 43 -19.22 -3.19 6.53
CA VAL A 43 -19.41 -4.43 7.30
C VAL A 43 -19.48 -5.64 6.37
N ALA A 44 -20.36 -5.58 5.35
CA ALA A 44 -20.49 -6.64 4.36
C ALA A 44 -19.16 -6.96 3.67
N GLN A 45 -18.38 -5.92 3.28
CA GLN A 45 -17.08 -6.12 2.66
C GLN A 45 -16.04 -6.66 3.65
N CYS A 46 -16.05 -6.24 4.93
CA CYS A 46 -15.20 -6.84 5.96
C CYS A 46 -15.45 -8.34 6.08
N GLU A 47 -16.71 -8.76 6.11
CA GLU A 47 -17.06 -10.18 6.20
C GLU A 47 -16.71 -10.95 4.92
N GLN A 48 -16.91 -10.35 3.74
CA GLN A 48 -16.47 -10.93 2.47
C GLN A 48 -14.96 -11.18 2.44
N LEU A 49 -14.15 -10.18 2.83
CA LEU A 49 -12.70 -10.31 2.87
C LEU A 49 -12.25 -11.34 3.90
N ARG A 50 -12.87 -11.37 5.08
CA ARG A 50 -12.61 -12.36 6.13
C ARG A 50 -12.95 -13.77 5.65
N ALA A 51 -14.11 -13.95 5.03
CA ALA A 51 -14.53 -15.24 4.47
C ALA A 51 -13.61 -15.74 3.36
N ALA A 52 -12.99 -14.84 2.59
CA ALA A 52 -11.98 -15.17 1.59
C ALA A 52 -10.62 -15.55 2.21
N GLY A 53 -10.42 -15.39 3.54
CA GLY A 53 -9.20 -15.76 4.25
C GLY A 53 -8.30 -14.58 4.68
N ALA A 54 -8.79 -13.34 4.62
CA ALA A 54 -8.04 -12.22 5.20
C ALA A 54 -8.00 -12.33 6.72
N GLY A 55 -6.80 -12.42 7.31
CA GLY A 55 -6.60 -12.39 8.74
C GLY A 55 -6.70 -10.99 9.33
N VAL A 56 -6.48 -9.94 8.51
CA VAL A 56 -6.64 -8.52 8.89
C VAL A 56 -7.38 -7.79 7.78
N VAL A 57 -8.39 -7.01 8.14
CA VAL A 57 -9.10 -6.12 7.23
C VAL A 57 -8.80 -4.67 7.59
N ARG A 58 -8.32 -3.87 6.61
CA ARG A 58 -7.98 -2.47 6.81
C ARG A 58 -9.09 -1.56 6.30
N ILE A 59 -9.37 -0.50 7.05
CA ILE A 59 -10.35 0.55 6.73
C ILE A 59 -9.61 1.89 6.71
N ALA A 60 -9.93 2.77 5.77
CA ALA A 60 -9.37 4.12 5.72
C ALA A 60 -10.15 5.07 6.63
N ILE A 61 -9.45 5.95 7.34
CA ILE A 61 -10.08 7.04 8.10
C ILE A 61 -9.35 8.35 7.84
N ASP A 62 -10.12 9.42 7.58
CA ASP A 62 -9.58 10.73 7.25
C ASP A 62 -10.06 11.82 8.23
N ASN A 63 -11.12 11.55 9.00
CA ASN A 63 -11.73 12.52 9.93
C ASN A 63 -12.58 11.82 11.01
N GLU A 64 -13.08 12.60 12.00
CA GLU A 64 -13.87 12.10 13.12
C GLU A 64 -15.21 11.43 12.72
N LYS A 65 -15.78 11.78 11.58
CA LYS A 65 -17.00 11.11 11.09
C LYS A 65 -16.69 9.67 10.66
N ASP A 66 -15.48 9.44 10.14
CA ASP A 66 -15.04 8.09 9.78
C ASP A 66 -14.73 7.27 11.06
N VAL A 67 -14.20 7.91 12.11
CA VAL A 67 -14.02 7.28 13.43
C VAL A 67 -15.37 6.84 14.01
N THR A 68 -16.38 7.69 13.93
CA THR A 68 -17.75 7.36 14.36
C THR A 68 -18.28 6.14 13.59
N ALA A 69 -18.06 6.08 12.29
CA ALA A 69 -18.45 4.93 11.47
C ALA A 69 -17.68 3.66 11.86
N VAL A 70 -16.36 3.74 12.13
CA VAL A 70 -15.56 2.59 12.57
C VAL A 70 -16.04 2.04 13.91
N LYS A 71 -16.46 2.89 14.84
CA LYS A 71 -17.08 2.47 16.10
C LYS A 71 -18.33 1.62 15.86
N GLU A 72 -19.16 1.99 14.91
CA GLU A 72 -20.38 1.24 14.57
C GLU A 72 -20.05 -0.04 13.78
N ILE A 73 -19.11 0.02 12.85
CA ILE A 73 -18.60 -1.16 12.12
C ILE A 73 -18.07 -2.19 13.10
N ARG A 74 -17.28 -1.79 14.12
CA ARG A 74 -16.73 -2.71 15.14
C ARG A 74 -17.81 -3.47 15.89
N ARG A 75 -18.97 -2.89 16.12
CA ARG A 75 -20.09 -3.56 16.80
C ARG A 75 -20.72 -4.68 15.96
N GLN A 76 -20.57 -4.59 14.64
CA GLN A 76 -21.23 -5.46 13.68
C GLN A 76 -20.31 -6.50 13.05
N THR A 77 -18.99 -6.42 13.28
CA THR A 77 -18.04 -7.41 12.76
C THR A 77 -17.05 -7.90 13.83
N SER A 78 -16.68 -9.17 13.73
CA SER A 78 -15.61 -9.77 14.53
C SER A 78 -14.26 -9.80 13.81
N ALA A 79 -14.15 -9.23 12.62
CA ALA A 79 -12.91 -9.16 11.86
C ALA A 79 -11.81 -8.45 12.67
N THR A 80 -10.56 -8.90 12.53
CA THR A 80 -9.41 -8.13 13.04
C THR A 80 -9.25 -6.88 12.20
N LEU A 81 -9.57 -5.72 12.80
CA LEU A 81 -9.61 -4.43 12.11
C LEU A 81 -8.29 -3.68 12.22
N SER A 82 -7.82 -3.18 11.09
CA SER A 82 -6.75 -2.21 11.02
C SER A 82 -7.28 -0.90 10.43
N VAL A 83 -6.81 0.24 10.91
CA VAL A 83 -7.11 1.53 10.27
C VAL A 83 -5.86 2.16 9.67
N ASP A 84 -6.11 3.00 8.66
CA ASP A 84 -5.10 3.78 7.98
C ASP A 84 -5.34 5.27 8.22
N LEU A 85 -4.48 5.89 9.03
CA LEU A 85 -4.60 7.30 9.43
C LEU A 85 -4.08 8.25 8.35
N GLN A 86 -3.53 7.76 7.30
CA GLN A 86 -2.88 8.47 6.21
C GLN A 86 -2.21 9.81 6.59
N GLU A 87 -2.96 10.88 6.80
CA GLU A 87 -2.42 12.22 7.06
C GLU A 87 -2.62 12.71 8.51
N ASN A 88 -3.73 12.33 9.15
CA ASN A 88 -4.08 12.84 10.47
C ASN A 88 -3.79 11.81 11.58
N TYR A 89 -2.58 11.82 12.10
CA TYR A 89 -2.17 10.90 13.16
C TYR A 89 -3.01 11.07 14.45
N ARG A 90 -3.60 12.24 14.71
CA ARG A 90 -4.39 12.51 15.91
C ARG A 90 -5.67 11.69 16.03
N LEU A 91 -6.21 11.22 14.90
CA LEU A 91 -7.35 10.31 14.90
C LEU A 91 -7.06 8.99 15.64
N ALA A 92 -5.78 8.67 15.88
CA ALA A 92 -5.39 7.51 16.69
C ALA A 92 -6.06 7.51 18.05
N GLY A 93 -6.10 8.67 18.74
CA GLY A 93 -6.70 8.77 20.07
C GLY A 93 -8.18 8.41 20.10
N SER A 94 -8.94 8.85 19.09
CA SER A 94 -10.37 8.61 19.03
C SER A 94 -10.71 7.20 18.50
N VAL A 95 -9.87 6.60 17.63
CA VAL A 95 -10.18 5.33 16.96
C VAL A 95 -9.61 4.10 17.66
N ALA A 96 -8.53 4.25 18.44
CA ALA A 96 -7.82 3.14 19.07
C ALA A 96 -8.74 2.17 19.84
N PRO A 97 -9.75 2.60 20.62
CA PRO A 97 -10.64 1.68 21.33
C PRO A 97 -11.47 0.72 20.45
N TYR A 98 -11.51 0.98 19.16
CA TYR A 98 -12.39 0.24 18.22
C TYR A 98 -11.65 -0.62 17.19
N VAL A 99 -10.30 -0.67 17.26
CA VAL A 99 -9.49 -1.35 16.26
C VAL A 99 -8.36 -2.16 16.90
N ASP A 100 -7.78 -3.07 16.14
CA ASP A 100 -6.73 -3.96 16.64
C ASP A 100 -5.34 -3.51 16.15
N LYS A 101 -5.29 -2.70 15.09
CA LYS A 101 -4.05 -2.16 14.52
C LYS A 101 -4.26 -0.78 13.91
N ILE A 102 -3.31 0.10 14.08
CA ILE A 102 -3.28 1.44 13.47
C ILE A 102 -2.05 1.55 12.57
N ARG A 103 -2.25 1.96 11.30
CA ARG A 103 -1.15 2.33 10.42
C ARG A 103 -1.03 3.84 10.37
N TYR A 104 0.17 4.34 10.60
CA TYR A 104 0.53 5.70 10.27
C TYR A 104 1.60 5.74 9.17
N ASN A 105 1.69 6.88 8.49
CA ASN A 105 2.71 7.12 7.47
C ASN A 105 3.76 8.10 8.04
N PRO A 106 5.02 7.66 8.21
CA PRO A 106 6.10 8.52 8.66
C PRO A 106 6.22 9.83 7.89
N GLY A 107 6.13 9.77 6.58
CA GLY A 107 6.27 10.93 5.70
C GLY A 107 5.13 11.96 5.80
N HIS A 108 4.00 11.61 6.41
CA HIS A 108 2.87 12.52 6.56
C HIS A 108 2.78 13.15 7.97
N LEU A 109 3.63 12.76 8.90
CA LEU A 109 3.61 13.33 10.24
C LEU A 109 3.91 14.84 10.28
N HIS A 110 4.56 15.38 9.25
CA HIS A 110 4.85 16.81 9.15
C HIS A 110 3.67 17.66 8.66
N HIS A 111 2.58 17.05 8.17
CA HIS A 111 1.45 17.78 7.60
C HIS A 111 0.63 18.52 8.66
N ILE A 112 0.48 17.92 9.85
CA ILE A 112 -0.33 18.43 10.95
C ILE A 112 0.57 18.77 12.14
N GLU A 113 0.25 19.85 12.87
CA GLU A 113 1.02 20.33 14.02
C GLU A 113 2.52 20.47 13.69
N ARG A 114 2.81 21.27 12.69
CA ARG A 114 4.18 21.43 12.13
C ARG A 114 5.21 21.89 13.18
N GLU A 115 4.74 22.52 14.24
CA GLU A 115 5.53 22.97 15.38
C GLU A 115 5.98 21.84 16.31
N LYS A 116 5.30 20.70 16.29
CA LYS A 116 5.67 19.53 17.08
C LYS A 116 6.70 18.67 16.35
N SER A 117 7.68 18.22 17.09
CA SER A 117 8.70 17.30 16.54
C SER A 117 8.10 15.95 16.14
N VAL A 118 8.73 15.26 15.20
CA VAL A 118 8.33 13.90 14.83
C VAL A 118 8.44 12.93 16.02
N PRO A 119 9.53 12.96 16.83
CA PRO A 119 9.59 12.16 18.06
C PRO A 119 8.41 12.36 19.00
N ASP A 120 7.97 13.61 19.24
CA ASP A 120 6.80 13.87 20.13
C ASP A 120 5.52 13.20 19.58
N LYS A 121 5.31 13.28 18.27
CA LYS A 121 4.15 12.65 17.61
C LYS A 121 4.21 11.13 17.68
N VAL A 122 5.38 10.55 17.48
CA VAL A 122 5.61 9.10 17.57
C VAL A 122 5.43 8.62 19.02
N GLY A 123 5.97 9.35 20.00
CA GLY A 123 5.78 9.07 21.43
C GLY A 123 4.31 9.10 21.84
N TRP A 124 3.57 10.07 21.32
CA TRP A 124 2.12 10.14 21.55
C TRP A 124 1.38 8.96 20.91
N LEU A 125 1.72 8.58 19.68
CA LEU A 125 1.15 7.40 19.04
C LEU A 125 1.46 6.10 19.80
N ALA A 126 2.68 5.96 20.30
CA ALA A 126 3.09 4.83 21.14
C ALA A 126 2.30 4.74 22.45
N SER A 127 2.07 5.91 23.10
CA SER A 127 1.24 5.98 24.31
C SER A 127 -0.21 5.56 24.01
N VAL A 128 -0.84 6.16 22.99
CA VAL A 128 -2.21 5.80 22.59
C VAL A 128 -2.33 4.30 22.30
N ALA A 129 -1.37 3.74 21.58
CA ALA A 129 -1.39 2.33 21.22
C ALA A 129 -1.22 1.41 22.45
N ARG A 130 -0.37 1.80 23.41
CA ARG A 130 -0.17 1.09 24.67
C ARG A 130 -1.43 1.10 25.53
N ASP A 131 -2.01 2.28 25.71
CA ASP A 131 -3.16 2.49 26.59
C ASP A 131 -4.43 1.78 26.09
N ASN A 132 -4.51 1.52 24.77
CA ASN A 132 -5.66 0.86 24.14
C ASN A 132 -5.36 -0.59 23.67
N ASP A 133 -4.20 -1.15 24.00
CA ASP A 133 -3.79 -2.48 23.61
C ASP A 133 -3.78 -2.72 22.09
N VAL A 134 -3.41 -1.72 21.30
CA VAL A 134 -3.42 -1.71 19.83
C VAL A 134 -2.01 -1.85 19.27
N ALA A 135 -1.84 -2.64 18.20
CA ALA A 135 -0.58 -2.70 17.48
C ALA A 135 -0.43 -1.52 16.51
N LEU A 136 0.81 -1.12 16.23
CA LEU A 136 1.09 -0.10 15.22
C LEU A 136 1.69 -0.71 13.95
N ARG A 137 1.49 -0.05 12.80
CA ARG A 137 2.28 -0.30 11.60
C ARG A 137 2.93 0.99 11.13
N ILE A 138 4.25 0.96 11.09
CA ILE A 138 5.08 1.99 10.46
C ILE A 138 5.01 1.74 8.95
N GLY A 139 4.32 2.61 8.22
CA GLY A 139 4.04 2.37 6.81
C GLY A 139 4.75 3.36 5.91
N VAL A 140 6.00 3.05 5.49
CA VAL A 140 6.78 3.89 4.57
C VAL A 140 6.49 3.47 3.13
N ASN A 141 6.18 4.46 2.30
CA ASN A 141 5.98 4.27 0.86
C ASN A 141 6.92 5.22 0.10
N CYS A 142 7.39 4.83 -1.08
CA CYS A 142 8.31 5.62 -1.90
C CYS A 142 7.78 7.03 -2.21
N GLY A 143 6.51 7.16 -2.59
CA GLY A 143 5.88 8.44 -2.92
C GLY A 143 5.59 9.37 -1.72
N SER A 144 5.99 8.96 -0.49
CA SER A 144 5.71 9.71 0.74
C SER A 144 6.79 9.55 1.80
N VAL A 145 8.05 9.46 1.38
CA VAL A 145 9.20 9.54 2.29
C VAL A 145 9.32 10.97 2.82
N ALA A 146 9.62 11.13 4.11
CA ALA A 146 9.76 12.45 4.71
C ALA A 146 10.85 13.28 4.00
N PRO A 147 10.62 14.59 3.75
CA PRO A 147 11.55 15.45 3.02
C PRO A 147 12.98 15.45 3.57
N ASP A 148 13.12 15.36 4.89
CA ASP A 148 14.43 15.33 5.56
C ASP A 148 15.27 14.12 5.16
N PHE A 149 14.63 12.95 4.94
CA PHE A 149 15.32 11.76 4.48
C PHE A 149 15.69 11.86 3.00
N LEU A 150 14.78 12.39 2.16
CA LEU A 150 15.10 12.66 0.75
C LEU A 150 16.27 13.63 0.60
N ALA A 151 16.36 14.64 1.46
CA ALA A 151 17.45 15.60 1.47
C ALA A 151 18.79 15.00 1.95
N ARG A 152 18.76 14.01 2.85
CA ARG A 152 19.97 13.30 3.34
C ARG A 152 20.53 12.32 2.30
N TYR A 153 19.68 11.76 1.47
CA TYR A 153 20.03 10.74 0.47
C TYR A 153 19.64 11.20 -0.94
N PRO A 154 20.26 12.28 -1.46
CA PRO A 154 19.92 12.84 -2.76
C PRO A 154 20.21 11.82 -3.87
N GLY A 155 19.18 11.49 -4.66
CA GLY A 155 19.29 10.50 -5.75
C GLY A 155 19.17 9.03 -5.33
N ASP A 156 19.14 8.73 -4.03
CA ASP A 156 18.89 7.36 -3.51
C ASP A 156 17.61 7.29 -2.67
N GLN A 157 16.48 7.25 -3.37
CA GLN A 157 15.16 7.12 -2.72
C GLN A 157 15.02 5.81 -1.94
N LEU A 158 15.71 4.74 -2.38
CA LEU A 158 15.66 3.45 -1.72
C LEU A 158 16.30 3.52 -0.33
N GLU A 159 17.46 4.17 -0.22
CA GLU A 159 18.14 4.38 1.06
C GLU A 159 17.31 5.30 1.97
N ALA A 160 16.77 6.39 1.42
CA ALA A 160 15.88 7.28 2.16
C ALA A 160 14.66 6.53 2.75
N LEU A 161 14.07 5.60 1.98
CA LEU A 161 12.96 4.76 2.40
C LEU A 161 13.35 3.85 3.58
N VAL A 162 14.48 3.16 3.46
CA VAL A 162 14.98 2.22 4.47
C VAL A 162 15.36 2.95 5.76
N GLU A 163 16.12 4.02 5.66
CA GLU A 163 16.56 4.83 6.80
C GLU A 163 15.38 5.48 7.55
N SER A 164 14.37 5.96 6.82
CA SER A 164 13.13 6.43 7.44
C SER A 164 12.45 5.34 8.26
N ALA A 165 12.40 4.11 7.75
CA ALA A 165 11.80 2.99 8.48
C ALA A 165 12.64 2.62 9.73
N LEU A 166 13.96 2.55 9.60
CA LEU A 166 14.89 2.25 10.71
C LEU A 166 14.78 3.28 11.83
N TRP A 167 14.78 4.57 11.47
CA TRP A 167 14.63 5.65 12.45
C TRP A 167 13.31 5.58 13.21
N HIS A 168 12.21 5.30 12.53
CA HIS A 168 10.91 5.15 13.19
C HIS A 168 10.83 3.90 14.08
N CYS A 169 11.53 2.82 13.74
CA CYS A 169 11.67 1.68 14.65
C CYS A 169 12.41 2.08 15.94
N GLN A 170 13.52 2.81 15.79
CA GLN A 170 14.28 3.28 16.94
C GLN A 170 13.44 4.21 17.83
N LEU A 171 12.70 5.14 17.25
CA LEU A 171 11.81 6.02 18.02
C LEU A 171 10.76 5.23 18.81
N MET A 172 10.13 4.20 18.22
CA MET A 172 9.16 3.37 18.95
C MET A 172 9.81 2.66 20.13
N GLU A 173 11.02 2.16 19.97
CA GLU A 173 11.75 1.46 21.04
C GLU A 173 12.25 2.43 22.12
N ASP A 174 12.67 3.64 21.76
CA ASP A 174 13.04 4.68 22.72
C ASP A 174 11.86 5.07 23.62
N PHE A 175 10.62 4.98 23.09
CA PHE A 175 9.40 5.14 23.88
C PHE A 175 8.91 3.84 24.55
N GLY A 176 9.70 2.78 24.54
CA GLY A 176 9.37 1.49 25.16
C GLY A 176 8.18 0.79 24.52
N PHE A 177 7.97 0.98 23.19
CA PHE A 177 6.89 0.33 22.45
C PHE A 177 7.45 -0.60 21.36
N ASP A 178 7.24 -1.89 21.52
CA ASP A 178 7.75 -2.97 20.65
C ASP A 178 6.68 -3.65 19.80
N ARG A 179 5.40 -3.33 20.04
CA ARG A 179 4.26 -3.97 19.39
C ARG A 179 3.94 -3.30 18.04
N PHE A 180 4.90 -3.35 17.14
CA PHE A 180 4.75 -2.78 15.81
C PHE A 180 5.26 -3.69 14.68
N VAL A 181 4.74 -3.45 13.48
CA VAL A 181 5.10 -4.08 12.21
C VAL A 181 5.56 -2.97 11.26
N VAL A 182 6.51 -3.26 10.38
CA VAL A 182 7.01 -2.30 9.39
C VAL A 182 6.57 -2.69 7.98
N SER A 183 6.35 -1.71 7.12
CA SER A 183 6.18 -1.94 5.69
C SER A 183 6.97 -0.92 4.88
N LEU A 184 7.75 -1.40 3.92
CA LEU A 184 8.49 -0.61 2.94
C LEU A 184 7.92 -0.97 1.57
N LYS A 185 7.29 -0.01 0.92
CA LYS A 185 6.52 -0.25 -0.31
C LYS A 185 6.92 0.70 -1.41
N ASP A 186 6.91 0.15 -2.62
CA ASP A 186 7.10 0.86 -3.88
C ASP A 186 6.17 0.24 -4.93
N SER A 187 5.93 0.93 -6.03
CA SER A 187 5.22 0.38 -7.20
C SER A 187 6.14 -0.50 -8.08
N ASP A 188 7.45 -0.35 -7.91
CA ASP A 188 8.47 -1.19 -8.53
C ASP A 188 8.76 -2.42 -7.65
N PRO A 189 8.46 -3.65 -8.12
CA PRO A 189 8.69 -4.86 -7.34
C PRO A 189 10.17 -5.12 -7.02
N GLU A 190 11.11 -4.67 -7.84
CA GLU A 190 12.54 -4.81 -7.57
C GLU A 190 12.98 -3.88 -6.42
N LYS A 191 12.49 -2.65 -6.40
CA LYS A 191 12.72 -1.73 -5.26
C LYS A 191 12.10 -2.28 -3.97
N VAL A 192 10.88 -2.87 -4.04
CA VAL A 192 10.28 -3.56 -2.88
C VAL A 192 11.17 -4.69 -2.39
N LEU A 193 11.71 -5.49 -3.31
CA LEU A 193 12.63 -6.59 -2.98
C LEU A 193 13.89 -6.08 -2.27
N GLN A 194 14.55 -5.06 -2.84
CA GLN A 194 15.79 -4.50 -2.30
C GLN A 194 15.57 -3.80 -0.95
N ALA A 195 14.51 -2.97 -0.82
CA ALA A 195 14.20 -2.28 0.43
C ALA A 195 13.93 -3.26 1.58
N ASN A 196 13.10 -4.27 1.33
CA ASN A 196 12.75 -5.23 2.38
C ASN A 196 13.92 -6.16 2.75
N ARG A 197 14.81 -6.50 1.80
CA ARG A 197 16.06 -7.22 2.11
C ARG A 197 17.02 -6.40 2.96
N ARG A 198 17.26 -5.12 2.59
CA ARG A 198 18.12 -4.21 3.39
C ARG A 198 17.55 -4.03 4.80
N PHE A 199 16.24 -3.76 4.90
CA PHE A 199 15.60 -3.61 6.19
C PHE A 199 15.66 -4.89 7.04
N ALA A 200 15.37 -6.06 6.47
CA ALA A 200 15.43 -7.33 7.19
C ALA A 200 16.85 -7.70 7.66
N ALA A 201 17.88 -7.30 6.92
CA ALA A 201 19.28 -7.47 7.34
C ALA A 201 19.64 -6.55 8.51
N ALA A 202 19.17 -5.29 8.51
CA ALA A 202 19.40 -4.34 9.59
C ALA A 202 18.52 -4.63 10.84
N ARG A 203 17.31 -5.12 10.64
CA ARG A 203 16.32 -5.42 11.70
C ARG A 203 15.67 -6.80 11.50
N PRO A 204 16.43 -7.88 11.75
CA PRO A 204 15.92 -9.24 11.60
C PRO A 204 14.82 -9.59 12.60
N ASP A 205 14.72 -8.85 13.69
CA ASP A 205 13.75 -9.00 14.79
C ASP A 205 12.37 -8.40 14.49
N VAL A 206 12.25 -7.48 13.52
CA VAL A 206 11.02 -6.73 13.28
C VAL A 206 10.14 -7.39 12.23
N PRO A 207 8.85 -7.66 12.53
CA PRO A 207 7.92 -8.21 11.54
C PRO A 207 7.66 -7.26 10.38
N ILE A 208 7.63 -7.81 9.17
CA ILE A 208 7.49 -7.07 7.92
C ILE A 208 6.15 -7.34 7.25
N HIS A 209 5.47 -6.26 6.84
CA HIS A 209 4.29 -6.31 5.99
C HIS A 209 4.68 -6.04 4.53
N LEU A 210 4.65 -7.07 3.70
CA LEU A 210 4.97 -6.94 2.27
C LEU A 210 3.78 -6.39 1.47
N GLY A 211 4.11 -5.60 0.46
CA GLY A 211 3.13 -5.13 -0.52
C GLY A 211 3.83 -4.37 -1.64
N VAL A 212 3.36 -4.58 -2.88
CA VAL A 212 3.66 -3.73 -4.01
C VAL A 212 2.52 -2.72 -4.11
N THR A 213 2.81 -1.43 -4.06
CA THR A 213 1.79 -0.39 -4.24
C THR A 213 1.42 -0.27 -5.71
N GLU A 214 0.18 0.15 -5.97
CA GLU A 214 -0.28 0.45 -7.33
C GLU A 214 0.07 -0.66 -8.35
N ALA A 215 -0.05 -1.93 -7.92
CA ALA A 215 0.34 -3.08 -8.76
C ALA A 215 -0.46 -3.15 -10.08
N GLY A 216 -1.69 -2.63 -10.06
CA GLY A 216 -2.53 -2.52 -11.26
C GLY A 216 -3.56 -3.63 -11.40
N LEU A 217 -4.07 -3.75 -12.63
CA LEU A 217 -5.11 -4.72 -12.98
C LEU A 217 -4.56 -6.15 -13.01
N PRO A 218 -5.36 -7.17 -12.67
CA PRO A 218 -5.04 -8.56 -13.02
C PRO A 218 -5.00 -8.76 -14.55
N PRO A 219 -4.15 -9.66 -15.10
CA PRO A 219 -3.19 -10.50 -14.36
C PRO A 219 -1.87 -9.80 -14.01
N GLN A 220 -1.55 -8.65 -14.62
CA GLN A 220 -0.26 -7.96 -14.49
C GLN A 220 0.04 -7.57 -13.04
N GLY A 221 -0.98 -7.05 -12.32
CA GLY A 221 -0.82 -6.70 -10.90
C GLY A 221 -0.48 -7.91 -10.02
N VAL A 222 -1.04 -9.08 -10.33
CA VAL A 222 -0.69 -10.33 -9.65
C VAL A 222 0.75 -10.71 -9.94
N ILE A 223 1.18 -10.60 -11.20
CA ILE A 223 2.55 -10.92 -11.61
C ILE A 223 3.55 -9.99 -10.91
N LYS A 224 3.32 -8.67 -10.91
CA LYS A 224 4.17 -7.71 -10.17
C LYS A 224 4.30 -8.08 -8.69
N THR A 225 3.18 -8.43 -8.07
CA THR A 225 3.17 -8.85 -6.67
C THR A 225 4.00 -10.11 -6.47
N ARG A 226 3.91 -11.10 -7.35
CA ARG A 226 4.69 -12.34 -7.31
C ARG A 226 6.19 -12.10 -7.41
N ILE A 227 6.65 -11.18 -8.26
CA ILE A 227 8.08 -10.88 -8.44
C ILE A 227 8.75 -10.58 -7.10
N ALA A 228 8.13 -9.71 -6.30
CA ALA A 228 8.67 -9.36 -4.99
C ALA A 228 8.40 -10.46 -3.94
N PHE A 229 7.17 -10.98 -3.88
CA PHE A 229 6.75 -11.88 -2.82
C PHE A 229 7.42 -13.25 -2.88
N GLU A 230 7.51 -13.86 -4.05
CA GLU A 230 8.15 -15.17 -4.20
C GLU A 230 9.61 -15.12 -3.72
N LYS A 231 10.36 -14.09 -4.13
CA LYS A 231 11.77 -13.93 -3.76
C LYS A 231 11.97 -13.59 -2.28
N LEU A 232 11.07 -12.80 -1.67
CA LEU A 232 11.17 -12.42 -0.27
C LEU A 232 10.71 -13.56 0.66
N LEU A 233 9.53 -14.11 0.39
CA LEU A 233 8.95 -15.17 1.19
C LEU A 233 9.81 -16.46 1.15
N ALA A 234 10.41 -16.78 0.01
CA ALA A 234 11.32 -17.92 -0.11
C ALA A 234 12.57 -17.79 0.79
N THR A 235 12.90 -16.57 1.23
CA THR A 235 14.01 -16.32 2.17
C THR A 235 13.54 -16.01 3.59
N GLY A 236 12.26 -16.28 3.90
CA GLY A 236 11.68 -16.03 5.22
C GLY A 236 11.35 -14.57 5.53
N ILE A 237 11.44 -13.66 4.54
CA ILE A 237 11.11 -12.25 4.71
C ILE A 237 9.64 -12.02 4.38
N GLY A 238 8.87 -11.55 5.36
CA GLY A 238 7.45 -11.23 5.24
C GLY A 238 6.56 -12.02 6.19
N ASP A 239 5.96 -11.31 7.14
CA ASP A 239 5.10 -11.87 8.21
C ASP A 239 3.63 -11.61 7.95
N THR A 240 3.32 -10.58 7.16
CA THR A 240 2.00 -10.30 6.63
C THR A 240 2.12 -9.72 5.22
N ILE A 241 1.15 -9.97 4.37
CA ILE A 241 1.19 -9.59 2.96
C ILE A 241 -0.13 -8.96 2.51
N ARG A 242 -0.05 -8.09 1.49
CA ARG A 242 -1.22 -7.60 0.77
C ARG A 242 -0.94 -7.52 -0.73
N ALA A 243 -1.71 -8.24 -1.54
CA ALA A 243 -1.82 -7.94 -2.96
C ALA A 243 -2.69 -6.68 -3.13
N SER A 244 -2.20 -5.67 -3.85
CA SER A 244 -2.89 -4.39 -4.05
C SER A 244 -3.33 -4.28 -5.51
N LEU A 245 -4.52 -4.80 -5.82
CA LEU A 245 -5.03 -4.89 -7.18
C LEU A 245 -6.10 -3.83 -7.45
N THR A 246 -6.15 -3.35 -8.68
CA THR A 246 -7.23 -2.51 -9.18
C THR A 246 -8.43 -3.39 -9.51
N LEU A 247 -9.44 -3.38 -8.66
CA LEU A 247 -10.63 -4.23 -8.74
C LEU A 247 -11.87 -3.45 -8.37
N PRO A 248 -13.03 -3.74 -8.99
CA PRO A 248 -14.32 -3.28 -8.51
C PRO A 248 -14.59 -3.74 -7.07
N ASN A 249 -15.43 -3.00 -6.34
CA ASN A 249 -15.71 -3.29 -4.93
C ASN A 249 -16.20 -4.72 -4.68
N GLU A 250 -17.02 -5.25 -5.55
CA GLU A 250 -17.63 -6.59 -5.47
C GLU A 250 -16.57 -7.70 -5.60
N ARG A 251 -15.48 -7.42 -6.30
CA ARG A 251 -14.39 -8.36 -6.57
C ARG A 251 -13.18 -8.17 -5.64
N LYS A 252 -13.27 -7.30 -4.64
CA LYS A 252 -12.14 -6.96 -3.76
C LYS A 252 -11.55 -8.17 -3.01
N HIS A 253 -12.33 -9.21 -2.77
CA HIS A 253 -11.88 -10.48 -2.19
C HIS A 253 -10.84 -11.22 -3.05
N GLU A 254 -10.76 -10.94 -4.35
CA GLU A 254 -9.75 -11.55 -5.24
C GLU A 254 -8.31 -11.13 -4.87
N GLU A 255 -8.10 -9.98 -4.22
CA GLU A 255 -6.79 -9.63 -3.62
C GLU A 255 -6.36 -10.68 -2.59
N VAL A 256 -7.30 -11.17 -1.78
CA VAL A 256 -7.03 -12.17 -0.75
C VAL A 256 -6.71 -13.51 -1.40
N LEU A 257 -7.52 -13.93 -2.37
CA LEU A 257 -7.32 -15.20 -3.08
C LEU A 257 -5.97 -15.22 -3.82
N ALA A 258 -5.61 -14.11 -4.50
CA ALA A 258 -4.31 -13.98 -5.16
C ALA A 258 -3.14 -14.08 -4.17
N ALA A 259 -3.24 -13.42 -3.01
CA ALA A 259 -2.22 -13.48 -1.97
C ALA A 259 -2.09 -14.89 -1.39
N LEU A 260 -3.19 -15.58 -1.13
CA LEU A 260 -3.20 -16.97 -0.64
C LEU A 260 -2.60 -17.93 -1.66
N ALA A 261 -2.92 -17.77 -2.95
CA ALA A 261 -2.34 -18.59 -4.02
C ALA A 261 -0.81 -18.39 -4.11
N ILE A 262 -0.31 -17.16 -3.96
CA ILE A 262 1.13 -16.89 -3.91
C ILE A 262 1.77 -17.59 -2.71
N LEU A 263 1.15 -17.53 -1.53
CA LEU A 263 1.66 -18.21 -0.33
C LEU A 263 1.69 -19.73 -0.49
N ASP A 264 0.65 -20.31 -1.07
CA ASP A 264 0.59 -21.74 -1.34
C ASP A 264 1.68 -22.17 -2.33
N ASP A 265 1.85 -21.41 -3.42
CA ASP A 265 2.88 -21.67 -4.41
C ASP A 265 4.29 -21.62 -3.80
N VAL A 266 4.60 -20.60 -3.01
CA VAL A 266 5.91 -20.48 -2.35
C VAL A 266 6.14 -21.62 -1.36
N ARG A 267 5.15 -22.00 -0.55
CA ARG A 267 5.24 -23.14 0.37
C ARG A 267 5.52 -24.46 -0.33
N ASN A 268 4.98 -24.62 -1.53
CA ASN A 268 5.16 -25.82 -2.35
C ASN A 268 6.35 -25.73 -3.30
N GLY A 269 7.20 -24.69 -3.18
CA GLY A 269 8.35 -24.51 -4.04
C GLY A 269 8.01 -24.19 -5.51
N ARG A 270 6.79 -23.77 -5.79
CA ARG A 270 6.36 -23.37 -7.11
C ARG A 270 6.64 -21.89 -7.35
N PHE A 271 7.71 -21.59 -8.09
CA PHE A 271 8.08 -20.24 -8.49
C PHE A 271 7.76 -20.05 -9.96
N ILE A 272 7.06 -18.99 -10.30
CA ILE A 272 6.67 -18.68 -11.68
C ILE A 272 7.72 -17.71 -12.25
N SER A 273 8.34 -18.10 -13.39
CA SER A 273 9.21 -17.19 -14.13
C SER A 273 8.45 -15.95 -14.54
N VAL A 274 8.94 -14.79 -14.17
CA VAL A 274 8.23 -13.53 -14.34
C VAL A 274 8.90 -12.69 -15.42
N PRO A 275 8.14 -12.08 -16.36
CA PRO A 275 8.68 -11.12 -17.32
C PRO A 275 9.37 -9.95 -16.63
N ASP A 276 10.43 -9.44 -17.24
CA ASP A 276 11.08 -8.21 -16.79
C ASP A 276 10.21 -6.99 -17.16
N PHE A 277 9.48 -6.46 -16.21
CA PHE A 277 8.67 -5.25 -16.39
C PHE A 277 9.50 -3.99 -16.64
N GLY A 278 10.82 -4.02 -16.39
CA GLY A 278 11.72 -2.91 -16.70
C GLY A 278 12.00 -2.73 -18.19
N GLN A 279 11.62 -3.68 -19.03
CA GLN A 279 11.91 -3.67 -20.47
C GLN A 279 10.73 -3.28 -21.37
N GLY A 280 9.60 -2.89 -20.81
CA GLY A 280 8.41 -2.55 -21.59
C GLY A 280 7.52 -1.51 -20.92
N LEU A 281 6.32 -1.32 -21.51
CA LEU A 281 5.30 -0.45 -20.96
C LEU A 281 4.83 -0.94 -19.58
N ASN A 282 4.98 -0.10 -18.60
CA ASN A 282 4.52 -0.32 -17.24
C ASN A 282 3.29 0.53 -16.94
N ILE A 283 2.17 -0.11 -16.60
CA ILE A 283 0.96 0.60 -16.15
C ILE A 283 0.82 0.38 -14.65
N ILE A 284 0.90 1.48 -13.89
CA ILE A 284 0.62 1.50 -12.47
C ILE A 284 -0.77 2.09 -12.23
N SER A 285 -1.54 1.52 -11.33
CA SER A 285 -2.84 2.07 -10.99
C SER A 285 -3.21 1.88 -9.54
N CYS A 286 -4.03 2.81 -9.05
CA CYS A 286 -4.53 2.84 -7.68
C CYS A 286 -5.34 1.57 -7.36
N PRO A 287 -5.17 0.95 -6.16
CA PRO A 287 -5.85 -0.29 -5.78
C PRO A 287 -7.31 -0.08 -5.34
N SER A 288 -7.97 0.98 -5.76
CA SER A 288 -9.37 1.33 -5.45
C SER A 288 -9.75 1.13 -3.98
N CYS A 289 -9.27 1.99 -3.11
CA CYS A 289 -9.72 2.04 -1.72
C CYS A 289 -10.87 3.06 -1.54
N SER A 290 -11.37 3.21 -0.31
CA SER A 290 -12.47 4.15 0.02
C SER A 290 -12.17 5.63 -0.29
N ARG A 291 -10.92 5.99 -0.63
CA ARG A 291 -10.50 7.35 -1.01
C ARG A 291 -10.67 7.67 -2.49
N VAL A 292 -11.05 6.68 -3.32
CA VAL A 292 -11.36 6.91 -4.72
C VAL A 292 -12.47 7.95 -4.85
N GLU A 293 -12.23 8.96 -5.69
CA GLU A 293 -13.16 10.07 -5.86
C GLU A 293 -14.25 9.78 -6.89
N ASN A 294 -13.96 8.90 -7.86
CA ASN A 294 -14.93 8.42 -8.87
C ASN A 294 -14.58 6.99 -9.29
N ASP A 295 -15.51 6.06 -9.12
CA ASP A 295 -15.32 4.64 -9.43
C ASP A 295 -15.08 4.35 -10.93
N ALA A 296 -15.46 5.29 -11.81
CA ALA A 296 -15.17 5.21 -13.25
C ALA A 296 -13.67 5.14 -13.58
N PHE A 297 -12.78 5.46 -12.62
CA PHE A 297 -11.33 5.33 -12.82
C PHE A 297 -10.90 3.88 -13.05
N VAL A 298 -11.60 2.89 -12.50
CA VAL A 298 -11.29 1.46 -12.74
C VAL A 298 -11.49 1.12 -14.21
N GLN A 299 -12.63 1.51 -14.77
CA GLN A 299 -12.90 1.34 -16.20
C GLN A 299 -11.89 2.12 -17.06
N LEU A 300 -11.52 3.33 -16.62
CA LEU A 300 -10.50 4.11 -17.31
C LEU A 300 -9.15 3.38 -17.30
N ALA A 301 -8.74 2.77 -16.20
CA ALA A 301 -7.49 2.00 -16.13
C ALA A 301 -7.51 0.79 -17.09
N GLU A 302 -8.65 0.11 -17.22
CA GLU A 302 -8.83 -0.96 -18.21
C GLU A 302 -8.71 -0.42 -19.64
N GLN A 303 -9.39 0.67 -19.94
CA GLN A 303 -9.32 1.32 -21.25
C GLN A 303 -7.91 1.82 -21.59
N VAL A 304 -7.18 2.35 -20.61
CA VAL A 304 -5.76 2.74 -20.78
C VAL A 304 -4.91 1.53 -21.15
N ARG A 305 -5.06 0.41 -20.43
CA ARG A 305 -4.35 -0.83 -20.75
C ARG A 305 -4.59 -1.27 -22.20
N ASP A 306 -5.86 -1.33 -22.61
CA ASP A 306 -6.24 -1.80 -23.93
C ASP A 306 -5.79 -0.81 -25.04
N LEU A 307 -5.94 0.49 -24.80
CA LEU A 307 -5.50 1.55 -25.71
C LEU A 307 -3.98 1.53 -25.95
N THR A 308 -3.19 1.18 -24.93
CA THR A 308 -1.72 1.29 -24.97
C THR A 308 -1.01 -0.02 -25.29
N ASP A 309 -1.75 -1.07 -25.65
CA ASP A 309 -1.22 -2.41 -25.98
C ASP A 309 -0.17 -2.37 -27.11
N TYR A 310 -0.33 -1.46 -28.08
CA TYR A 310 0.63 -1.29 -29.19
C TYR A 310 2.00 -0.74 -28.74
N ALA A 311 2.07 -0.15 -27.55
CA ALA A 311 3.29 0.45 -27.01
C ALA A 311 4.07 -0.47 -26.06
N LYS A 312 3.71 -1.75 -25.96
CA LYS A 312 4.30 -2.71 -25.00
C LYS A 312 5.82 -2.84 -25.07
N GLN A 313 6.43 -2.61 -26.22
CA GLN A 313 7.88 -2.68 -26.40
C GLN A 313 8.63 -1.43 -25.95
N HIS A 314 7.92 -0.34 -25.65
CA HIS A 314 8.54 0.92 -25.24
C HIS A 314 8.67 0.98 -23.71
N ARG A 315 9.85 1.37 -23.22
CA ARG A 315 10.13 1.50 -21.80
C ARG A 315 9.53 2.80 -21.26
N LEU A 316 8.24 2.77 -20.98
CA LEU A 316 7.45 3.91 -20.48
C LEU A 316 6.61 3.49 -19.29
N THR A 317 6.29 4.42 -18.42
CA THR A 317 5.38 4.23 -17.30
C THR A 317 4.16 5.13 -17.44
N ILE A 318 2.97 4.55 -17.31
CA ILE A 318 1.69 5.27 -17.25
C ILE A 318 1.06 5.04 -15.89
N ALA A 319 0.68 6.13 -15.19
CA ALA A 319 0.01 6.06 -13.90
C ALA A 319 -1.48 6.42 -14.01
N VAL A 320 -2.37 5.61 -13.42
CA VAL A 320 -3.80 5.90 -13.34
C VAL A 320 -4.23 5.94 -11.88
N MET A 321 -4.42 7.12 -11.33
CA MET A 321 -4.64 7.36 -9.90
C MET A 321 -6.04 7.86 -9.59
N GLY A 322 -6.75 7.19 -8.67
CA GLY A 322 -8.15 7.42 -8.36
C GLY A 322 -8.41 8.41 -7.21
N CYS A 323 -7.38 8.96 -6.56
CA CYS A 323 -7.57 9.87 -5.43
C CYS A 323 -6.43 10.88 -5.27
N ARG A 324 -6.68 11.94 -4.48
CA ARG A 324 -5.72 13.02 -4.20
C ARG A 324 -4.53 12.61 -3.31
N VAL A 325 -4.58 11.46 -2.64
CA VAL A 325 -3.54 11.09 -1.68
C VAL A 325 -2.25 10.68 -2.39
N ASN A 326 -2.34 9.70 -3.29
CA ASN A 326 -1.19 9.23 -4.07
C ASN A 326 -1.17 9.82 -5.49
N GLY A 327 -2.31 10.41 -5.93
CA GLY A 327 -2.47 10.93 -7.28
C GLY A 327 -1.35 11.86 -7.72
N PRO A 328 -1.04 12.94 -6.99
CA PRO A 328 0.02 13.85 -7.38
C PRO A 328 1.39 13.19 -7.51
N GLY A 329 1.86 12.48 -6.49
CA GLY A 329 3.21 11.89 -6.46
C GLY A 329 3.41 10.83 -7.55
N GLU A 330 2.52 9.84 -7.61
CA GLU A 330 2.67 8.72 -8.56
C GLU A 330 2.50 9.18 -10.04
N THR A 331 1.65 10.20 -10.30
CA THR A 331 1.51 10.74 -11.66
C THR A 331 2.70 11.61 -12.07
N ASP A 332 3.40 12.23 -11.12
CA ASP A 332 4.57 13.06 -11.37
C ASP A 332 5.82 12.21 -11.68
N ASP A 333 5.91 11.03 -11.08
CA ASP A 333 7.01 10.09 -11.33
C ASP A 333 6.83 9.30 -12.64
N ALA A 334 5.60 9.16 -13.14
CA ALA A 334 5.32 8.46 -14.39
C ALA A 334 5.64 9.32 -15.62
N ASP A 335 5.92 8.67 -16.77
CA ASP A 335 6.08 9.40 -18.05
C ASP A 335 4.77 10.07 -18.47
N LEU A 336 3.64 9.39 -18.25
CA LEU A 336 2.29 9.97 -18.36
C LEU A 336 1.46 9.61 -17.14
N GLY A 337 0.74 10.58 -16.59
CA GLY A 337 -0.09 10.40 -15.41
C GLY A 337 -1.54 10.83 -15.65
N LEU A 338 -2.48 10.00 -15.21
CA LEU A 338 -3.91 10.33 -15.17
C LEU A 338 -4.34 10.39 -13.70
N TRP A 339 -4.55 11.60 -13.20
CA TRP A 339 -5.10 11.82 -11.87
C TRP A 339 -6.60 12.04 -11.97
N CYS A 340 -7.35 11.04 -11.52
CA CYS A 340 -8.80 10.97 -11.63
C CYS A 340 -9.46 11.65 -10.44
N GLY A 341 -10.11 12.79 -10.71
CA GLY A 341 -10.97 13.49 -9.76
C GLY A 341 -12.45 13.12 -9.90
N PRO A 342 -13.35 13.79 -9.17
CA PRO A 342 -14.78 13.43 -9.15
C PRO A 342 -15.47 13.48 -10.52
N SER A 343 -15.10 14.43 -11.38
CA SER A 343 -15.74 14.64 -12.69
C SER A 343 -14.73 14.79 -13.85
N THR A 344 -13.47 15.01 -13.55
CA THR A 344 -12.41 15.28 -14.55
C THR A 344 -11.17 14.49 -14.23
N VAL A 345 -10.38 14.22 -15.25
CA VAL A 345 -9.07 13.57 -15.19
C VAL A 345 -7.99 14.59 -15.57
N VAL A 346 -7.03 14.79 -14.71
CA VAL A 346 -5.84 15.60 -15.01
C VAL A 346 -4.82 14.72 -15.72
N LEU A 347 -4.54 15.02 -16.97
CA LEU A 347 -3.44 14.39 -17.71
C LEU A 347 -2.15 15.16 -17.44
N LYS A 348 -1.11 14.42 -17.08
CA LYS A 348 0.24 14.96 -16.80
C LYS A 348 1.28 14.25 -17.66
N LYS A 349 2.37 14.95 -17.92
CA LYS A 349 3.62 14.42 -18.48
C LYS A 349 4.70 14.70 -17.44
N LYS A 350 5.03 13.69 -16.63
CA LYS A 350 5.78 13.87 -15.39
C LYS A 350 5.06 14.90 -14.50
N ASP A 351 5.79 15.85 -13.92
CA ASP A 351 5.25 16.93 -13.08
C ASP A 351 4.46 18.00 -13.85
N GLN A 352 4.51 17.99 -15.20
CA GLN A 352 3.86 19.01 -16.03
C GLN A 352 2.41 18.63 -16.37
N LYS A 353 1.47 19.52 -16.04
CA LYS A 353 0.07 19.36 -16.41
C LYS A 353 -0.11 19.61 -17.92
N VAL A 354 -0.60 18.60 -18.64
CA VAL A 354 -1.02 18.70 -20.05
C VAL A 354 -2.40 19.33 -20.15
N GLY A 355 -3.33 18.92 -19.28
CA GLY A 355 -4.69 19.46 -19.26
C GLY A 355 -5.61 18.72 -18.28
N SER A 356 -6.85 19.22 -18.17
CA SER A 356 -7.93 18.54 -17.47
C SER A 356 -9.03 18.20 -18.47
N PHE A 357 -9.50 16.96 -18.48
CA PHE A 357 -10.42 16.43 -19.48
C PHE A 357 -11.54 15.65 -18.78
N SER A 358 -12.67 15.46 -19.42
CA SER A 358 -13.64 14.47 -18.96
C SER A 358 -13.08 13.04 -19.10
N TYR A 359 -13.68 12.07 -18.41
CA TYR A 359 -13.31 10.67 -18.53
C TYR A 359 -13.40 10.13 -19.97
N ALA A 360 -14.32 10.65 -20.78
CA ALA A 360 -14.49 10.28 -22.19
C ALA A 360 -13.43 10.91 -23.11
N GLU A 361 -12.94 12.10 -22.80
CA GLU A 361 -12.02 12.87 -23.66
C GLU A 361 -10.54 12.56 -23.38
N VAL A 362 -10.22 12.05 -22.22
CA VAL A 362 -8.82 11.88 -21.81
C VAL A 362 -8.06 10.83 -22.63
N LEU A 363 -8.72 9.76 -23.07
CA LEU A 363 -8.08 8.65 -23.80
C LEU A 363 -7.47 9.06 -25.15
N PRO A 364 -8.15 9.80 -26.03
CA PRO A 364 -7.53 10.33 -27.25
C PRO A 364 -6.34 11.26 -26.96
N ARG A 365 -6.39 12.01 -25.87
CA ARG A 365 -5.30 12.90 -25.45
C ARG A 365 -4.11 12.12 -24.92
N LEU A 366 -4.35 11.10 -24.12
CA LEU A 366 -3.32 10.16 -23.64
C LEU A 366 -2.59 9.54 -24.82
N ARG A 367 -3.32 9.03 -25.81
CA ARG A 367 -2.73 8.44 -27.01
C ARG A 367 -1.82 9.41 -27.75
N THR A 368 -2.27 10.65 -27.95
CA THR A 368 -1.48 11.70 -28.61
C THR A 368 -0.14 11.95 -27.87
N GLU A 369 -0.17 12.04 -26.55
CA GLU A 369 1.06 12.26 -25.76
C GLU A 369 1.97 11.01 -25.73
N LEU A 370 1.38 9.82 -25.69
CA LEU A 370 2.13 8.56 -25.79
C LEU A 370 2.85 8.43 -27.13
N ASP A 371 2.16 8.71 -28.25
CA ASP A 371 2.74 8.67 -29.60
C ASP A 371 3.90 9.69 -29.70
N ARG A 372 3.79 10.86 -29.08
CA ARG A 372 4.88 11.85 -29.02
C ARG A 372 6.10 11.36 -28.25
N LEU A 373 5.88 10.64 -27.13
CA LEU A 373 6.98 10.06 -26.36
C LEU A 373 7.69 8.97 -27.14
N ILE A 374 6.93 8.10 -27.81
CA ILE A 374 7.46 7.03 -28.65
C ILE A 374 8.28 7.62 -29.81
N ALA A 375 7.75 8.62 -30.51
CA ALA A 375 8.45 9.31 -31.61
C ALA A 375 9.73 10.02 -31.15
N ALA A 376 9.81 10.42 -29.88
CA ALA A 376 10.99 11.03 -29.28
C ALA A 376 12.08 10.02 -28.83
N GLY A 377 11.88 8.73 -29.10
CA GLY A 377 12.87 7.68 -28.84
C GLY A 377 12.95 7.20 -27.38
N ARG A 378 11.84 7.38 -26.65
CA ARG A 378 11.71 6.86 -25.27
C ARG A 378 10.99 5.54 -25.22
#